data_226fd0772b37dd4237fccedd0ef9d789
#
_entry.id   226fd0772b37dd4237fccedd0ef9d789
#
_cell.length_a   1.000
_cell.length_b   1.000
_cell.length_c   1.000
_cell.angle_alpha   90.00
_cell.angle_beta   90.00
_cell.angle_gamma   90.00
#
_symmetry.space_group_name_H-M   'P 1'
#
loop_
_entity.id
_entity.type
_entity.pdbx_description
1 polymer ?
#
loop_
_entity_poly.entity_id
_entity_poly.type
_entity_poly.pdbx_seq_one_letter_code
_entity_poly.pdbx_strand_id
1 'polypeptide(L)'
;MNLQEVRKGLGELRDGLKSIRHELQEHFVDIESTDPNDLYGKKMWLFVGEAGGRLDDLVDEVTLADSSYGEVVRYYGEDDRNMTSIEFFGVFKTFVTSYKVRVHVLFICTKLILKPLEMQDGQPHLR
;
A
#
# COMPACT_ATOMS: atom_id res chain seq x y z
N MET A 1 -0.37 4.25 3.09
CA MET A 1 0.10 4.26 1.68
C MET A 1 -0.94 4.98 0.85
N ASN A 2 -0.52 5.98 0.08
CA ASN A 2 -1.42 6.75 -0.79
C ASN A 2 -1.31 6.20 -2.21
N LEU A 3 -2.37 5.57 -2.71
CA LEU A 3 -2.38 4.96 -4.03
C LEU A 3 -2.18 5.99 -5.16
N GLN A 4 -2.64 7.22 -4.96
CA GLN A 4 -2.44 8.31 -5.93
C GLN A 4 -0.96 8.73 -6.04
N GLU A 5 -0.23 8.75 -4.92
CA GLU A 5 1.22 9.04 -4.94
C GLU A 5 2.00 7.93 -5.64
N VAL A 6 1.61 6.68 -5.45
CA VAL A 6 2.21 5.54 -6.16
C VAL A 6 2.00 5.67 -7.68
N ARG A 7 0.79 6.00 -8.12
CA ARG A 7 0.50 6.21 -9.57
C ARG A 7 1.33 7.36 -10.14
N LYS A 8 1.45 8.46 -9.40
CA LYS A 8 2.26 9.62 -9.82
C LYS A 8 3.73 9.22 -9.98
N GLY A 9 4.32 8.57 -8.98
CA GLY A 9 5.70 8.08 -9.04
C GLY A 9 5.93 7.11 -10.19
N LEU A 10 4.97 6.22 -10.47
CA LEU A 10 5.03 5.31 -11.62
C LEU A 10 5.02 6.07 -12.96
N GLY A 11 4.23 7.14 -13.07
CA GLY A 11 4.22 8.04 -14.23
C GLY A 11 5.57 8.71 -14.45
N GLU A 12 6.17 9.24 -13.39
CA GLU A 12 7.48 9.89 -13.43
C GLU A 12 8.60 8.91 -13.85
N LEU A 13 8.57 7.67 -13.35
CA LEU A 13 9.51 6.62 -13.78
C LEU A 13 9.36 6.27 -15.27
N ARG A 14 8.12 6.16 -15.74
CA ARG A 14 7.82 5.87 -17.15
C ARG A 14 8.33 6.98 -18.07
N ASP A 15 8.11 8.23 -17.71
CA ASP A 15 8.56 9.38 -18.48
C ASP A 15 10.09 9.48 -18.49
N GLY A 16 10.74 9.24 -17.36
CA GLY A 16 12.20 9.16 -17.27
C GLY A 16 12.78 8.06 -18.17
N LEU A 17 12.19 6.88 -18.17
CA LEU A 17 12.65 5.76 -19.02
C LEU A 17 12.44 6.05 -20.51
N LYS A 18 11.34 6.72 -20.89
CA LYS A 18 11.12 7.18 -22.28
C LYS A 18 12.17 8.19 -22.72
N SER A 19 12.53 9.14 -21.84
CA SER A 19 13.56 10.14 -22.14
C SER A 19 14.91 9.49 -22.37
N ILE A 20 15.32 8.54 -21.54
CA ILE A 20 16.57 7.80 -21.72
C ILE A 20 16.55 7.00 -23.02
N ARG A 21 15.43 6.32 -23.32
CA ARG A 21 15.29 5.56 -24.56
C ARG A 21 15.39 6.45 -25.80
N HIS A 22 14.78 7.62 -25.76
CA HIS A 22 14.85 8.60 -26.85
C HIS A 22 16.29 9.09 -27.05
N GLU A 23 17.00 9.46 -26.00
CA GLU A 23 18.41 9.85 -26.03
C GLU A 23 19.29 8.77 -26.64
N LEU A 24 19.09 7.52 -26.25
CA LEU A 24 19.84 6.38 -26.82
C LEU A 24 19.52 6.15 -28.28
N GLN A 25 18.29 6.38 -28.70
CA GLN A 25 17.89 6.24 -30.10
C GLN A 25 18.47 7.36 -30.98
N GLU A 26 18.66 8.56 -30.47
CA GLU A 26 19.22 9.67 -31.22
C GLU A 26 20.75 9.62 -31.31
N HIS A 27 21.43 9.24 -30.25
CA HIS A 27 22.87 9.39 -30.12
C HIS A 27 23.66 8.08 -30.10
N PHE A 28 23.02 6.95 -29.88
CA PHE A 28 23.68 5.65 -29.66
C PHE A 28 23.07 4.51 -30.48
N VAL A 29 22.55 4.81 -31.67
CA VAL A 29 21.95 3.79 -32.57
C VAL A 29 23.01 2.82 -33.07
N ASP A 30 24.22 3.31 -33.31
CA ASP A 30 25.31 2.57 -33.96
C ASP A 30 26.37 2.20 -32.91
N ILE A 31 26.05 1.20 -32.10
CA ILE A 31 26.93 0.74 -31.00
C ILE A 31 28.25 0.14 -31.51
N GLU A 32 28.25 -0.34 -32.79
CA GLU A 32 29.44 -0.95 -33.42
C GLU A 32 30.44 0.06 -33.92
N SER A 33 30.01 1.32 -34.22
CA SER A 33 30.86 2.41 -34.71
C SER A 33 31.53 3.24 -33.61
N THR A 34 31.18 3.01 -32.35
CA THR A 34 31.68 3.77 -31.21
C THR A 34 33.00 3.17 -30.69
N ASP A 35 33.85 3.99 -30.10
CA ASP A 35 35.12 3.57 -29.46
C ASP A 35 34.91 2.29 -28.64
N PRO A 36 35.70 1.21 -28.90
CA PRO A 36 35.58 -0.05 -28.14
C PRO A 36 35.74 0.10 -26.61
N ASN A 37 36.29 1.23 -26.18
CA ASN A 37 36.40 1.57 -24.75
C ASN A 37 35.15 2.29 -24.20
N ASP A 38 34.27 2.82 -25.05
CA ASP A 38 33.02 3.46 -24.61
C ASP A 38 31.89 2.41 -24.47
N LEU A 39 31.71 1.95 -23.26
CA LEU A 39 30.68 0.98 -22.90
C LEU A 39 29.35 1.64 -22.49
N TYR A 40 29.27 2.99 -22.50
CA TYR A 40 28.10 3.70 -21.97
C TYR A 40 26.80 3.32 -22.70
N GLY A 41 26.77 3.49 -24.03
CA GLY A 41 25.58 3.17 -24.83
C GLY A 41 25.12 1.72 -24.65
N LYS A 42 26.06 0.77 -24.68
CA LYS A 42 25.79 -0.65 -24.50
C LYS A 42 25.19 -0.97 -23.12
N LYS A 43 25.76 -0.40 -22.05
CA LYS A 43 25.25 -0.59 -20.68
C LYS A 43 23.90 0.07 -20.50
N MET A 44 23.70 1.25 -21.09
CA MET A 44 22.43 1.97 -20.98
C MET A 44 21.30 1.27 -21.74
N TRP A 45 21.57 0.68 -22.92
CA TRP A 45 20.58 -0.15 -23.61
C TRP A 45 20.15 -1.37 -22.81
N LEU A 46 21.09 -2.06 -22.16
CA LEU A 46 20.77 -3.18 -21.27
C LEU A 46 19.94 -2.72 -20.07
N PHE A 47 20.34 -1.60 -19.45
CA PHE A 47 19.59 -1.01 -18.34
C PHE A 47 18.15 -0.65 -18.73
N VAL A 48 17.94 0.03 -19.88
CA VAL A 48 16.60 0.40 -20.36
C VAL A 48 15.74 -0.82 -20.63
N GLY A 49 16.32 -1.90 -21.16
CA GLY A 49 15.61 -3.16 -21.38
C GLY A 49 15.17 -3.80 -20.06
N GLU A 50 16.07 -3.91 -19.08
CA GLU A 50 15.78 -4.49 -17.77
C GLU A 50 14.81 -3.61 -16.96
N ALA A 51 15.05 -2.30 -16.91
CA ALA A 51 14.19 -1.35 -16.23
C ALA A 51 12.77 -1.29 -16.84
N GLY A 52 12.67 -1.43 -18.17
CA GLY A 52 11.39 -1.50 -18.88
C GLY A 52 10.55 -2.69 -18.43
N GLY A 53 11.13 -3.89 -18.36
CA GLY A 53 10.44 -5.08 -17.88
C GLY A 53 9.96 -4.94 -16.44
N ARG A 54 10.81 -4.43 -15.54
CA ARG A 54 10.42 -4.17 -14.13
C ARG A 54 9.33 -3.10 -14.01
N LEU A 55 9.34 -2.10 -14.88
CA LEU A 55 8.32 -1.07 -14.89
C LEU A 55 6.97 -1.63 -15.35
N ASP A 56 6.96 -2.50 -16.35
CA ASP A 56 5.74 -3.16 -16.83
C ASP A 56 5.13 -4.04 -15.72
N ASP A 57 5.95 -4.82 -15.01
CA ASP A 57 5.50 -5.61 -13.85
C ASP A 57 4.88 -4.72 -12.77
N LEU A 58 5.49 -3.56 -12.45
CA LEU A 58 4.95 -2.60 -11.48
C LEU A 58 3.63 -1.98 -11.95
N VAL A 59 3.47 -1.72 -13.24
CA VAL A 59 2.20 -1.22 -13.82
C VAL A 59 1.09 -2.23 -13.59
N ASP A 60 1.37 -3.50 -13.82
CA ASP A 60 0.39 -4.58 -13.64
C ASP A 60 0.01 -4.73 -12.16
N GLU A 61 0.99 -4.68 -11.24
CA GLU A 61 0.74 -4.73 -9.80
C GLU A 61 -0.10 -3.54 -9.31
N VAL A 62 0.21 -2.33 -9.75
CA VAL A 62 -0.56 -1.13 -9.40
C VAL A 62 -1.97 -1.19 -9.97
N THR A 63 -2.14 -1.68 -11.19
CA THR A 63 -3.46 -1.86 -11.82
C THR A 63 -4.30 -2.87 -11.05
N LEU A 64 -3.70 -3.98 -10.61
CA LEU A 64 -4.37 -4.97 -9.79
C LEU A 64 -4.77 -4.40 -8.42
N ALA A 65 -3.87 -3.64 -7.79
CA ALA A 65 -4.14 -2.98 -6.51
C ALA A 65 -5.30 -1.97 -6.63
N ASP A 66 -5.34 -1.19 -7.71
CA ASP A 66 -6.43 -0.25 -8.01
C ASP A 66 -7.78 -0.94 -8.19
N SER A 67 -7.79 -2.02 -8.97
CA SER A 67 -9.02 -2.81 -9.19
C SER A 67 -9.53 -3.39 -7.89
N SER A 68 -8.64 -3.99 -7.10
CA SER A 68 -8.99 -4.58 -5.80
C SER A 68 -9.47 -3.51 -4.81
N TYR A 69 -8.84 -2.35 -4.78
CA TYR A 69 -9.27 -1.22 -3.96
C TYR A 69 -10.68 -0.75 -4.35
N GLY A 70 -10.92 -0.55 -5.65
CA GLY A 70 -12.24 -0.15 -6.16
C GLY A 70 -13.34 -1.17 -5.83
N GLU A 71 -13.06 -2.46 -5.90
CA GLU A 71 -14.00 -3.52 -5.50
C GLU A 71 -14.35 -3.45 -4.01
N VAL A 72 -13.33 -3.27 -3.15
CA VAL A 72 -13.53 -3.17 -1.70
C VAL A 72 -14.33 -1.92 -1.34
N VAL A 73 -14.02 -0.77 -1.92
CA VAL A 73 -14.75 0.48 -1.68
C VAL A 73 -16.22 0.33 -2.06
N ARG A 74 -16.50 -0.22 -3.24
CA ARG A 74 -17.87 -0.49 -3.70
C ARG A 74 -18.61 -1.51 -2.83
N TYR A 75 -17.90 -2.54 -2.34
CA TYR A 75 -18.48 -3.51 -1.41
C TYR A 75 -19.03 -2.84 -0.14
N TYR A 76 -18.36 -1.81 0.35
CA TYR A 76 -18.81 -1.02 1.51
C TYR A 76 -19.77 0.12 1.15
N GLY A 77 -20.23 0.21 -0.10
CA GLY A 77 -21.23 1.18 -0.55
C GLY A 77 -20.69 2.59 -0.80
N GLU A 78 -19.37 2.73 -0.89
CA GLU A 78 -18.72 4.01 -1.17
C GLU A 78 -18.36 4.15 -2.66
N ASP A 79 -18.12 5.39 -3.11
CA ASP A 79 -17.70 5.68 -4.48
C ASP A 79 -16.16 5.73 -4.56
N ASP A 80 -15.57 4.81 -5.32
CA ASP A 80 -14.13 4.70 -5.53
C ASP A 80 -13.50 5.93 -6.20
N ARG A 81 -14.30 6.75 -6.88
CA ARG A 81 -13.84 8.01 -7.51
C ARG A 81 -13.69 9.16 -6.53
N ASN A 82 -14.47 9.15 -5.47
CA ASN A 82 -14.54 10.24 -4.50
C ASN A 82 -13.83 9.94 -3.18
N MET A 83 -13.43 8.71 -2.94
CA MET A 83 -12.79 8.29 -1.69
C MET A 83 -11.33 7.89 -1.93
N THR A 84 -10.41 8.57 -1.26
CA THR A 84 -8.99 8.21 -1.30
C THR A 84 -8.70 6.99 -0.42
N SER A 85 -7.66 6.23 -0.73
CA SER A 85 -7.27 5.07 0.08
C SER A 85 -6.92 5.44 1.52
N ILE A 86 -6.40 6.65 1.75
CA ILE A 86 -6.11 7.15 3.10
C ILE A 86 -7.39 7.38 3.88
N GLU A 87 -8.39 8.03 3.28
CA GLU A 87 -9.69 8.29 3.92
C GLU A 87 -10.42 6.99 4.23
N PHE A 88 -10.50 6.09 3.25
CA PHE A 88 -11.16 4.79 3.41
C PHE A 88 -10.56 3.98 4.55
N PHE A 89 -9.26 3.75 4.56
CA PHE A 89 -8.60 3.01 5.65
C PHE A 89 -8.56 3.78 6.97
N GLY A 90 -8.64 5.12 6.93
CA GLY A 90 -8.78 5.98 8.10
C GLY A 90 -10.08 5.71 8.86
N VAL A 91 -11.19 5.51 8.15
CA VAL A 91 -12.48 5.12 8.74
C VAL A 91 -12.36 3.80 9.50
N PHE A 92 -11.76 2.77 8.88
CA PHE A 92 -11.55 1.48 9.54
C PHE A 92 -10.65 1.58 10.76
N LYS A 93 -9.56 2.35 10.67
CA LYS A 93 -8.67 2.59 11.82
C LYS A 93 -9.42 3.19 12.99
N THR A 94 -10.25 4.20 12.74
CA THR A 94 -11.07 4.86 13.77
C THR A 94 -12.07 3.88 14.37
N PHE A 95 -12.77 3.11 13.54
CA PHE A 95 -13.72 2.10 13.99
C PHE A 95 -13.05 1.05 14.88
N VAL A 96 -11.95 0.45 14.44
CA VAL A 96 -11.23 -0.59 15.20
C VAL A 96 -10.72 -0.03 16.54
N THR A 97 -10.21 1.19 16.55
CA THR A 97 -9.74 1.83 17.79
C THR A 97 -10.89 2.04 18.77
N SER A 98 -12.01 2.58 18.32
CA SER A 98 -13.21 2.81 19.14
C SER A 98 -13.80 1.49 19.65
N TYR A 99 -13.83 0.45 18.82
CA TYR A 99 -14.30 -0.86 19.19
C TYR A 99 -13.45 -1.48 20.31
N LYS A 100 -12.12 -1.45 20.16
CA LYS A 100 -11.18 -1.97 21.17
C LYS A 100 -11.35 -1.28 22.53
N VAL A 101 -11.49 0.06 22.52
CA VAL A 101 -11.71 0.82 23.76
C VAL A 101 -13.02 0.41 24.43
N ARG A 102 -14.12 0.33 23.67
CA ARG A 102 -15.44 -0.06 24.22
C ARG A 102 -15.44 -1.48 24.79
N VAL A 103 -14.84 -2.44 24.08
CA VAL A 103 -14.72 -3.82 24.56
C VAL A 103 -13.90 -3.88 25.83
N HIS A 104 -12.81 -3.12 25.94
CA HIS A 104 -11.99 -3.06 27.14
C HIS A 104 -12.75 -2.48 28.34
N VAL A 105 -13.50 -1.39 28.12
CA VAL A 105 -14.35 -0.78 29.16
C VAL A 105 -15.43 -1.77 29.63
N LEU A 106 -16.11 -2.46 28.73
CA LEU A 106 -17.10 -3.48 29.08
C LEU A 106 -16.49 -4.61 29.92
N PHE A 107 -15.30 -5.07 29.52
CA PHE A 107 -14.60 -6.13 30.26
C PHE A 107 -14.24 -5.69 31.70
N ILE A 108 -13.77 -4.45 31.88
CA ILE A 108 -13.49 -3.90 33.22
C ILE A 108 -14.77 -3.77 34.02
N CYS A 109 -15.84 -3.22 33.45
CA CYS A 109 -17.13 -3.09 34.11
C CYS A 109 -17.69 -4.45 34.55
N THR A 110 -17.62 -5.47 33.73
CA THR A 110 -18.05 -6.83 34.03
C THR A 110 -17.24 -7.41 35.20
N LYS A 111 -15.93 -7.23 35.22
CA LYS A 111 -15.08 -7.67 36.35
C LYS A 111 -15.39 -6.95 37.65
N LEU A 112 -15.70 -5.65 37.60
CA LEU A 112 -16.05 -4.86 38.78
C LEU A 112 -17.41 -5.26 39.36
N ILE A 113 -18.37 -5.62 38.51
CA ILE A 113 -19.71 -6.05 38.92
C ILE A 113 -19.68 -7.48 39.49
N LEU A 114 -18.87 -8.38 38.94
CA LEU A 114 -18.80 -9.78 39.40
C LEU A 114 -17.96 -9.98 40.67
N LYS A 115 -17.02 -9.08 40.98
CA LYS A 115 -16.20 -9.16 42.20
C LYS A 115 -16.99 -9.14 43.53
N PRO A 116 -18.08 -8.39 43.67
CA PRO A 116 -18.87 -8.42 44.93
C PRO A 116 -19.64 -9.71 45.15
N LEU A 117 -19.96 -10.47 44.11
CA LEU A 117 -20.74 -11.71 44.25
C LEU A 117 -19.92 -12.90 44.77
N GLU A 118 -18.62 -12.93 44.49
CA GLU A 118 -17.73 -13.99 45.01
C GLU A 118 -17.35 -13.79 46.50
N MET A 119 -17.50 -12.59 47.04
CA MET A 119 -17.16 -12.32 48.45
C MET A 119 -18.29 -12.61 49.45
N GLN A 120 -19.50 -12.98 48.99
CA GLN A 120 -20.64 -13.27 49.89
C GLN A 120 -20.82 -14.75 50.25
N ASP A 121 -20.15 -15.67 49.55
CA ASP A 121 -20.30 -17.12 49.80
C ASP A 121 -19.26 -17.70 50.80
N GLY A 122 -18.52 -16.87 51.50
CA GLY A 122 -17.42 -17.29 52.37
C GLY A 122 -17.60 -16.95 53.84
N GLN A 123 -18.82 -17.00 54.43
CA GLN A 123 -18.94 -16.99 55.89
C GLN A 123 -19.18 -18.41 56.41
N PRO A 124 -18.22 -18.98 57.15
CA PRO A 124 -18.51 -20.19 57.93
C PRO A 124 -19.42 -19.82 59.13
N HIS A 125 -20.59 -20.44 59.20
CA HIS A 125 -21.35 -20.46 60.42
C HIS A 125 -20.54 -21.18 61.46
N LEU A 126 -19.95 -20.39 62.37
CA LEU A 126 -19.47 -20.90 63.68
C LEU A 126 -20.65 -20.93 64.65
N ARG A 127 -21.02 -22.13 65.05
CA ARG A 127 -21.70 -22.39 66.31
C ARG A 127 -20.67 -22.68 67.36
#